data_27852f68946f7b415a93bb7e77be9d84
#
_entry.id   27852f68946f7b415a93bb7e77be9d84
#
_cell.length_a   1.000
_cell.length_b   1.000
_cell.length_c   1.000
_cell.angle_alpha   90.00
_cell.angle_beta   90.00
_cell.angle_gamma   90.00
#
_symmetry.space_group_name_H-M   'P 1'
#
loop_
_entity.id
_entity.type
_entity.pdbx_description
1 polymer ?
#
loop_
_entity_poly.entity_id
_entity_poly.type
_entity_poly.pdbx_seq_one_letter_code
_entity_poly.pdbx_strand_id
1 'polypeptide(L)'
;MASIGNQLKMAGFPTYLIGAAIKSGFSFDEIMQIKAVEGAGLNEGSFKSEEADVTLLDTPRPFPVWGRSGIDFKTMAQMNTAMSLPVAIAGALMPDAHVGYGLPIGGVLATENQVIPWAVGVDIGCRMEMSIYGISPDQLKVSSIFREALEQETHFGGRDWGVRRKHPILGNSGWETTPFLRSLKGLASIQLGTSGAGNHFVEWGEIDLVQPLGELSPGRYLALMSHGGSRKPGKEIADYYSKVAASHFSKSFNKSTNMAWLDLNDEDGQEYWMAMNLACEFSRANHEIIHEKVSEHVGLEPIQQITNLHNFAEQVTIGGRRMIVHRKGATPAGKNQLGVIPGSMADPAYLVYGLGVEASLNSASHGAGRAMSRSQAKATIRPEDMQAYLDLNEVKLVGTGALDEAPMAYKNIDDVMREQADLVMPIGRFLPRLVRMEGKESDD
;
A
#
# COMPACT_ATOMS: atom_id res chain seq x y z
N MET A 1 33.47 -1.25 28.71
CA MET A 1 32.98 -0.33 27.65
C MET A 1 31.51 -0.63 27.43
N ALA A 2 30.66 0.38 27.37
CA ALA A 2 29.25 0.18 27.03
C ALA A 2 29.15 -0.41 25.62
N SER A 3 28.19 -1.32 25.39
CA SER A 3 27.97 -1.88 24.05
C SER A 3 27.60 -0.76 23.05
N ILE A 4 27.95 -0.92 21.78
CA ILE A 4 27.61 0.02 20.70
C ILE A 4 26.13 0.40 20.77
N GLY A 5 25.24 -0.56 21.05
CA GLY A 5 23.80 -0.31 21.19
C GLY A 5 23.45 0.66 22.32
N ASN A 6 24.11 0.57 23.47
CA ASN A 6 23.92 1.50 24.58
C ASN A 6 24.48 2.89 24.28
N GLN A 7 25.60 2.98 23.59
CA GLN A 7 26.19 4.25 23.16
C GLN A 7 25.28 4.98 22.16
N LEU A 8 24.71 4.25 21.19
CA LEU A 8 23.75 4.80 20.21
C LEU A 8 22.46 5.29 20.89
N LYS A 9 21.94 4.52 21.85
CA LYS A 9 20.76 4.91 22.62
C LYS A 9 20.99 6.19 23.44
N MET A 10 22.15 6.31 24.09
CA MET A 10 22.54 7.52 24.83
C MET A 10 22.76 8.73 23.92
N ALA A 11 23.18 8.50 22.66
CA ALA A 11 23.32 9.53 21.63
C ALA A 11 21.98 9.90 20.95
N GLY A 12 20.84 9.36 21.43
CA GLY A 12 19.51 9.65 20.90
C GLY A 12 19.22 9.04 19.53
N PHE A 13 19.88 7.92 19.21
CA PHE A 13 19.57 7.18 17.98
C PHE A 13 18.26 6.41 18.14
N PRO A 14 17.36 6.40 17.13
CA PRO A 14 16.10 5.69 17.21
C PRO A 14 16.29 4.20 17.53
N THR A 15 15.60 3.70 18.55
CA THR A 15 15.85 2.35 19.11
C THR A 15 15.67 1.25 18.08
N TYR A 16 14.78 1.41 17.10
CA TYR A 16 14.52 0.45 16.03
C TYR A 16 15.63 0.38 14.98
N LEU A 17 16.42 1.45 14.81
CA LEU A 17 17.57 1.48 13.89
C LEU A 17 18.85 0.92 14.52
N ILE A 18 18.95 0.89 15.85
CA ILE A 18 20.17 0.45 16.57
C ILE A 18 20.51 -1.01 16.21
N GLY A 19 19.50 -1.89 16.19
CA GLY A 19 19.71 -3.29 15.85
C GLY A 19 20.19 -3.51 14.41
N ALA A 20 19.63 -2.75 13.48
CA ALA A 20 20.01 -2.79 12.07
C ALA A 20 21.44 -2.24 11.84
N ALA A 21 21.76 -1.11 12.48
CA ALA A 21 23.07 -0.47 12.41
C ALA A 21 24.18 -1.38 12.97
N ILE A 22 23.95 -2.07 14.08
CA ILE A 22 24.91 -3.03 14.67
C ILE A 22 25.08 -4.25 13.75
N LYS A 23 24.00 -4.77 13.16
CA LYS A 23 24.05 -5.94 12.28
C LYS A 23 24.70 -5.65 10.92
N SER A 24 24.68 -4.39 10.45
CA SER A 24 25.35 -3.98 9.21
C SER A 24 26.88 -3.84 9.35
N GLY A 25 27.40 -4.01 10.57
CA GLY A 25 28.85 -4.00 10.82
C GLY A 25 29.47 -2.60 10.90
N PHE A 26 28.68 -1.54 10.93
CA PHE A 26 29.19 -0.18 11.11
C PHE A 26 29.69 0.05 12.54
N SER A 27 30.80 0.77 12.67
CA SER A 27 31.32 1.27 13.94
C SER A 27 30.42 2.38 14.49
N PHE A 28 30.55 2.65 15.79
CA PHE A 28 29.82 3.77 16.44
C PHE A 28 30.09 5.11 15.73
N ASP A 29 31.33 5.36 15.35
CA ASP A 29 31.74 6.63 14.71
C ASP A 29 31.16 6.75 13.29
N GLU A 30 31.09 5.67 12.52
CA GLU A 30 30.45 5.67 11.21
C GLU A 30 28.94 5.93 11.32
N ILE A 31 28.29 5.30 12.31
CA ILE A 31 26.86 5.53 12.57
C ILE A 31 26.61 6.97 13.02
N MET A 32 27.50 7.55 13.84
CA MET A 32 27.40 8.94 14.29
C MET A 32 27.75 9.95 13.19
N GLN A 33 28.62 9.59 12.24
CA GLN A 33 28.84 10.40 11.04
C GLN A 33 27.60 10.44 10.15
N ILE A 34 26.90 9.33 9.98
CA ILE A 34 25.59 9.29 9.29
C ILE A 34 24.60 10.23 10.01
N LYS A 35 24.51 10.16 11.35
CA LYS A 35 23.66 11.07 12.15
C LYS A 35 24.11 12.53 12.08
N ALA A 36 25.39 12.81 11.99
CA ALA A 36 25.92 14.17 11.87
C ALA A 36 25.58 14.78 10.50
N VAL A 37 25.56 13.95 9.45
CA VAL A 37 25.10 14.37 8.12
C VAL A 37 23.57 14.58 8.13
N GLU A 38 22.80 13.69 8.78
CA GLU A 38 21.36 13.89 9.03
C GLU A 38 21.09 15.11 9.91
N GLY A 39 21.90 15.33 10.97
CA GLY A 39 21.78 16.50 11.87
C GLY A 39 22.27 17.80 11.24
N ALA A 40 23.20 17.75 10.30
CA ALA A 40 23.63 18.93 9.54
C ALA A 40 22.60 19.34 8.46
N GLY A 41 21.82 18.37 7.95
CA GLY A 41 20.69 18.62 7.06
C GLY A 41 19.40 19.07 7.77
N LEU A 42 19.32 18.85 9.09
CA LEU A 42 18.15 19.16 9.93
C LEU A 42 18.38 20.36 10.88
N ASN A 43 19.46 21.11 10.75
CA ASN A 43 19.57 22.38 11.44
C ASN A 43 18.48 23.32 10.90
N GLU A 44 17.52 23.69 11.76
CA GLU A 44 16.44 24.65 11.50
C GLU A 44 16.92 26.01 10.93
N GLY A 45 18.20 26.18 10.72
CA GLY A 45 18.85 27.40 10.21
C GLY A 45 19.31 27.37 8.76
N SER A 46 19.34 26.21 8.07
CA SER A 46 19.84 26.12 6.69
C SER A 46 18.75 26.00 5.60
N PHE A 47 17.51 25.71 5.97
CA PHE A 47 16.34 25.78 5.08
C PHE A 47 15.56 27.09 5.30
N LYS A 48 16.19 28.24 5.04
CA LYS A 48 15.46 29.46 4.73
C LYS A 48 15.21 29.55 3.24
N SER A 49 14.42 28.62 2.69
CA SER A 49 13.53 28.96 1.59
C SER A 49 12.45 29.85 2.18
N GLU A 50 12.12 30.97 1.55
CA GLU A 50 10.93 31.76 1.95
C GLU A 50 9.75 30.78 1.96
N GLU A 51 9.15 30.54 3.16
CA GLU A 51 7.98 29.68 3.29
C GLU A 51 6.92 30.19 2.32
N ALA A 52 6.55 29.40 1.33
CA ALA A 52 5.56 29.81 0.33
C ALA A 52 4.20 29.96 1.01
N ASP A 53 3.65 31.17 0.98
CA ASP A 53 2.28 31.43 1.41
C ASP A 53 1.33 31.08 0.26
N VAL A 54 0.74 29.90 0.32
CA VAL A 54 -0.13 29.38 -0.74
C VAL A 54 -1.58 29.57 -0.36
N THR A 55 -2.30 30.29 -1.21
CA THR A 55 -3.76 30.45 -1.08
C THR A 55 -4.47 29.34 -1.84
N LEU A 56 -5.39 28.64 -1.16
CA LEU A 56 -6.27 27.69 -1.81
C LEU A 56 -7.28 28.42 -2.71
N LEU A 57 -7.75 27.76 -3.73
CA LEU A 57 -8.85 28.26 -4.56
C LEU A 57 -10.13 28.39 -3.71
N ASP A 58 -10.87 29.48 -3.86
CA ASP A 58 -12.13 29.72 -3.17
C ASP A 58 -13.18 28.66 -3.47
N THR A 59 -13.14 28.10 -4.67
CA THR A 59 -14.03 27.02 -5.10
C THR A 59 -13.18 25.83 -5.58
N PRO A 60 -13.40 24.62 -5.05
CA PRO A 60 -12.74 23.42 -5.53
C PRO A 60 -12.99 23.21 -7.02
N ARG A 61 -11.99 22.76 -7.76
CA ARG A 61 -12.19 22.31 -9.15
C ARG A 61 -13.18 21.15 -9.14
N PRO A 62 -14.08 21.06 -10.13
CA PRO A 62 -15.04 19.98 -10.24
C PRO A 62 -14.32 18.63 -10.48
N PHE A 63 -14.85 17.56 -9.88
CA PHE A 63 -14.35 16.20 -10.03
C PHE A 63 -15.50 15.20 -9.98
N PRO A 64 -15.43 14.10 -10.72
CA PRO A 64 -16.41 13.02 -10.66
C PRO A 64 -16.27 12.21 -9.37
N VAL A 65 -17.40 11.68 -8.91
CA VAL A 65 -17.52 10.86 -7.70
C VAL A 65 -18.34 9.62 -8.01
N TRP A 66 -17.76 8.46 -7.89
CA TRP A 66 -18.47 7.19 -8.00
C TRP A 66 -18.96 6.76 -6.61
N GLY A 67 -20.15 6.17 -6.54
CA GLY A 67 -20.73 5.69 -5.27
C GLY A 67 -20.98 6.80 -4.24
N ARG A 68 -21.44 7.98 -4.68
CA ARG A 68 -21.60 9.18 -3.86
C ARG A 68 -22.40 8.95 -2.58
N SER A 69 -23.41 8.08 -2.60
CA SER A 69 -24.27 7.78 -1.46
C SER A 69 -23.54 7.05 -0.32
N GLY A 70 -22.47 6.32 -0.63
CA GLY A 70 -21.65 5.57 0.34
C GLY A 70 -20.44 6.33 0.87
N ILE A 71 -20.28 7.63 0.51
CA ILE A 71 -19.11 8.45 0.90
C ILE A 71 -19.52 9.49 1.95
N ASP A 72 -18.83 9.46 3.08
CA ASP A 72 -19.12 10.38 4.19
C ASP A 72 -18.67 11.82 3.91
N PHE A 73 -19.21 12.76 4.71
CA PHE A 73 -18.93 14.20 4.56
C PHE A 73 -17.44 14.55 4.76
N LYS A 74 -16.75 13.89 5.68
CA LYS A 74 -15.33 14.20 5.96
C LYS A 74 -14.44 13.80 4.79
N THR A 75 -14.72 12.65 4.18
CA THR A 75 -14.03 12.17 2.98
C THR A 75 -14.24 13.15 1.82
N MET A 76 -15.49 13.64 1.62
CA MET A 76 -15.75 14.66 0.61
C MET A 76 -15.05 15.98 0.91
N ALA A 77 -15.00 16.42 2.16
CA ALA A 77 -14.29 17.62 2.55
C ALA A 77 -12.79 17.53 2.27
N GLN A 78 -12.17 16.36 2.52
CA GLN A 78 -10.77 16.13 2.16
C GLN A 78 -10.53 16.22 0.64
N MET A 79 -11.40 15.61 -0.16
CA MET A 79 -11.27 15.70 -1.62
C MET A 79 -11.48 17.12 -2.13
N ASN A 80 -12.45 17.86 -1.58
CA ASN A 80 -12.63 19.28 -1.89
C ASN A 80 -11.37 20.09 -1.56
N THR A 81 -10.73 19.87 -0.41
CA THR A 81 -9.46 20.53 -0.06
C THR A 81 -8.37 20.20 -1.07
N ALA A 82 -8.23 18.93 -1.47
CA ALA A 82 -7.27 18.51 -2.49
C ALA A 82 -7.53 19.21 -3.84
N MET A 83 -8.79 19.33 -4.25
CA MET A 83 -9.19 19.99 -5.49
C MET A 83 -9.17 21.53 -5.42
N SER A 84 -8.98 22.10 -4.23
CA SER A 84 -8.71 23.55 -4.04
C SER A 84 -7.23 23.90 -4.11
N LEU A 85 -6.33 22.92 -4.19
CA LEU A 85 -4.90 23.19 -4.38
C LEU A 85 -4.66 23.89 -5.72
N PRO A 86 -3.81 24.93 -5.80
CA PRO A 86 -3.51 25.60 -7.07
C PRO A 86 -2.84 24.65 -8.08
N VAL A 87 -2.09 23.66 -7.59
CA VAL A 87 -1.39 22.66 -8.43
C VAL A 87 -2.29 21.50 -8.88
N ALA A 88 -3.48 21.34 -8.31
CA ALA A 88 -4.44 20.32 -8.74
C ALA A 88 -5.02 20.68 -10.12
N ILE A 89 -4.98 19.75 -11.06
CA ILE A 89 -5.52 19.98 -12.42
C ILE A 89 -6.74 19.13 -12.73
N ALA A 90 -6.83 17.95 -12.13
CA ALA A 90 -7.97 17.05 -12.21
C ALA A 90 -7.98 16.12 -10.98
N GLY A 91 -9.11 15.49 -10.71
CA GLY A 91 -9.24 14.51 -9.64
C GLY A 91 -10.46 13.65 -9.82
N ALA A 92 -10.53 12.55 -9.07
CA ALA A 92 -11.65 11.60 -9.07
C ALA A 92 -11.75 10.93 -7.69
N LEU A 93 -12.96 10.53 -7.30
CA LEU A 93 -13.18 9.83 -6.02
C LEU A 93 -13.92 8.53 -6.27
N MET A 94 -13.30 7.42 -5.81
CA MET A 94 -13.77 6.06 -6.03
C MET A 94 -14.83 5.64 -5.00
N PRO A 95 -15.69 4.64 -5.28
CA PRO A 95 -16.82 4.27 -4.40
C PRO A 95 -16.38 3.67 -3.06
N ASP A 96 -15.18 3.12 -2.95
CA ASP A 96 -14.60 2.63 -1.69
C ASP A 96 -14.05 3.75 -0.80
N ALA A 97 -14.13 5.00 -1.22
CA ALA A 97 -13.48 6.12 -0.54
C ALA A 97 -13.87 6.27 0.93
N HIS A 98 -12.86 6.61 1.74
CA HIS A 98 -13.00 6.90 3.16
C HIS A 98 -11.88 7.84 3.66
N VAL A 99 -11.99 8.31 4.91
CA VAL A 99 -11.06 9.29 5.49
C VAL A 99 -9.63 8.78 5.49
N GLY A 100 -8.70 9.61 5.03
CA GLY A 100 -7.25 9.41 5.07
C GLY A 100 -6.54 10.65 5.63
N TYR A 101 -5.22 10.74 5.41
CA TYR A 101 -4.41 11.95 5.68
C TYR A 101 -4.14 12.67 4.37
N GLY A 102 -4.39 13.97 4.29
CA GLY A 102 -4.25 14.73 3.04
C GLY A 102 -5.30 14.27 2.02
N LEU A 103 -4.89 13.61 0.94
CA LEU A 103 -5.82 12.98 0.01
C LEU A 103 -6.61 11.86 0.71
N PRO A 104 -7.95 11.77 0.55
CA PRO A 104 -8.70 10.63 1.09
C PRO A 104 -8.23 9.31 0.44
N ILE A 105 -8.41 8.19 1.14
CA ILE A 105 -8.24 6.86 0.52
C ILE A 105 -9.37 6.66 -0.47
N GLY A 106 -9.12 6.09 -1.64
CA GLY A 106 -10.02 6.08 -2.79
C GLY A 106 -9.93 7.37 -3.64
N GLY A 107 -9.04 8.30 -3.26
CA GLY A 107 -8.80 9.54 -3.98
C GLY A 107 -7.76 9.41 -5.08
N VAL A 108 -8.03 10.06 -6.20
CA VAL A 108 -7.11 10.20 -7.32
C VAL A 108 -6.93 11.70 -7.60
N LEU A 109 -5.68 12.16 -7.70
CA LEU A 109 -5.37 13.56 -7.91
C LEU A 109 -4.28 13.72 -8.98
N ALA A 110 -4.53 14.55 -9.96
CA ALA A 110 -3.56 14.91 -10.99
C ALA A 110 -2.98 16.31 -10.76
N THR A 111 -1.68 16.42 -10.95
CA THR A 111 -0.91 17.67 -10.99
C THR A 111 -0.12 17.74 -12.29
N GLU A 112 0.48 18.87 -12.63
CA GLU A 112 1.26 19.00 -13.87
C GLU A 112 2.67 18.44 -13.72
N ASN A 113 3.44 18.94 -12.76
CA ASN A 113 4.84 18.54 -12.52
C ASN A 113 5.16 18.44 -11.03
N GLN A 114 4.17 18.41 -10.16
CA GLN A 114 4.34 18.34 -8.72
C GLN A 114 3.98 16.96 -8.20
N VAL A 115 4.74 16.48 -7.21
CA VAL A 115 4.42 15.25 -6.48
C VAL A 115 4.11 15.57 -5.03
N ILE A 116 3.04 14.98 -4.51
CA ILE A 116 2.51 15.23 -3.17
C ILE A 116 2.69 13.95 -2.35
N PRO A 117 3.64 13.88 -1.39
CA PRO A 117 3.89 12.65 -0.63
C PRO A 117 2.65 12.12 0.10
N TRP A 118 1.87 12.99 0.74
CA TRP A 118 0.63 12.59 1.41
C TRP A 118 -0.53 12.20 0.46
N ALA A 119 -0.43 12.52 -0.83
CA ALA A 119 -1.36 12.01 -1.84
C ALA A 119 -0.98 10.61 -2.35
N VAL A 120 0.22 10.15 -2.05
CA VAL A 120 0.66 8.74 -2.19
C VAL A 120 0.31 7.96 -0.92
N GLY A 121 0.61 8.52 0.25
CA GLY A 121 0.35 7.92 1.56
C GLY A 121 1.58 7.22 2.16
N VAL A 122 1.41 6.69 3.38
CA VAL A 122 2.51 6.11 4.16
C VAL A 122 2.91 4.70 3.68
N ASP A 123 1.99 3.95 3.10
CA ASP A 123 2.27 2.62 2.57
C ASP A 123 2.52 2.70 1.06
N ILE A 124 3.66 3.33 0.71
CA ILE A 124 4.07 3.50 -0.68
C ILE A 124 4.18 2.12 -1.35
N GLY A 125 3.60 2.00 -2.53
CA GLY A 125 3.68 0.77 -3.32
C GLY A 125 2.82 -0.37 -2.77
N CYS A 126 1.86 -0.10 -1.86
CA CYS A 126 0.88 -1.11 -1.47
C CYS A 126 0.20 -1.69 -2.71
N ARG A 127 0.09 -3.02 -2.76
CA ARG A 127 -0.37 -3.75 -3.95
C ARG A 127 -1.08 -5.03 -3.64
N MET A 128 -1.79 -5.50 -4.64
CA MET A 128 -2.30 -6.86 -4.74
C MET A 128 -1.40 -7.70 -5.63
N GLU A 129 -1.27 -8.97 -5.29
CA GLU A 129 -0.75 -9.98 -6.19
C GLU A 129 -1.61 -11.25 -6.12
N MET A 130 -1.89 -11.85 -7.27
CA MET A 130 -2.64 -13.10 -7.41
C MET A 130 -1.89 -14.05 -8.32
N SER A 131 -1.64 -15.29 -7.83
CA SER A 131 -1.12 -16.42 -8.61
C SER A 131 -2.21 -17.43 -8.80
N ILE A 132 -2.49 -17.82 -10.05
CA ILE A 132 -3.53 -18.81 -10.42
C ILE A 132 -2.83 -20.09 -10.87
N TYR A 133 -3.28 -21.23 -10.33
CA TYR A 133 -2.73 -22.56 -10.58
C TYR A 133 -3.71 -23.40 -11.37
N GLY A 134 -3.23 -24.19 -12.33
CA GLY A 134 -4.06 -25.03 -13.22
C GLY A 134 -4.66 -26.28 -12.57
N ILE A 135 -5.00 -26.18 -11.27
CA ILE A 135 -5.58 -27.31 -10.51
C ILE A 135 -6.89 -26.90 -9.83
N SER A 136 -7.68 -27.91 -9.44
CA SER A 136 -8.94 -27.70 -8.73
C SER A 136 -8.70 -27.10 -7.33
N PRO A 137 -9.51 -26.11 -6.91
CA PRO A 137 -9.46 -25.56 -5.54
C PRO A 137 -9.89 -26.58 -4.46
N ASP A 138 -10.50 -27.71 -4.83
CA ASP A 138 -10.87 -28.76 -3.87
C ASP A 138 -9.65 -29.37 -3.16
N GLN A 139 -8.44 -29.17 -3.68
CA GLN A 139 -7.19 -29.56 -3.01
C GLN A 139 -7.04 -28.88 -1.63
N LEU A 140 -7.60 -27.68 -1.42
CA LEU A 140 -7.61 -26.99 -0.13
C LEU A 140 -8.35 -27.77 0.97
N LYS A 141 -9.30 -28.63 0.60
CA LYS A 141 -10.13 -29.40 1.55
C LYS A 141 -9.44 -30.67 2.02
N VAL A 142 -8.51 -31.22 1.22
CA VAL A 142 -7.94 -32.55 1.45
C VAL A 142 -6.49 -32.55 1.92
N SER A 143 -5.82 -31.41 1.91
CA SER A 143 -4.40 -31.32 2.27
C SER A 143 -4.13 -30.20 3.27
N SER A 144 -3.35 -30.49 4.33
CA SER A 144 -2.87 -29.50 5.30
C SER A 144 -1.71 -28.65 4.76
N ILE A 145 -1.05 -29.07 3.68
CA ILE A 145 0.14 -28.44 3.12
C ILE A 145 -0.06 -26.94 2.80
N PHE A 146 -1.26 -26.56 2.36
CA PHE A 146 -1.59 -25.17 2.06
C PHE A 146 -1.61 -24.29 3.33
N ARG A 147 -2.10 -24.83 4.46
CA ARG A 147 -2.03 -24.15 5.76
C ARG A 147 -0.59 -24.05 6.23
N GLU A 148 0.15 -25.14 6.17
CA GLU A 148 1.56 -25.20 6.57
C GLU A 148 2.41 -24.21 5.77
N ALA A 149 2.17 -24.09 4.46
CA ALA A 149 2.83 -23.12 3.60
C ALA A 149 2.60 -21.67 4.08
N LEU A 150 1.35 -21.30 4.41
CA LEU A 150 1.07 -19.98 4.97
C LEU A 150 1.77 -19.79 6.32
N GLU A 151 1.75 -20.77 7.21
CA GLU A 151 2.34 -20.70 8.55
C GLU A 151 3.88 -20.57 8.51
N GLN A 152 4.53 -21.24 7.57
CA GLN A 152 6.00 -21.31 7.54
C GLN A 152 6.64 -20.27 6.62
N GLU A 153 5.97 -19.92 5.52
CA GLU A 153 6.57 -19.08 4.48
C GLU A 153 6.12 -17.61 4.50
N THR A 154 5.15 -17.24 5.36
CA THR A 154 4.74 -15.85 5.53
C THR A 154 5.06 -15.34 6.93
N HIS A 155 5.30 -14.03 7.07
CA HIS A 155 5.58 -13.40 8.36
C HIS A 155 4.85 -12.07 8.49
N PHE A 156 4.04 -11.95 9.54
CA PHE A 156 3.26 -10.76 9.85
C PHE A 156 3.86 -9.99 11.04
N GLY A 157 3.52 -8.71 11.13
CA GLY A 157 4.04 -7.80 12.15
C GLY A 157 5.37 -7.12 11.77
N GLY A 158 5.84 -6.26 12.67
CA GLY A 158 7.04 -5.45 12.46
C GLY A 158 8.33 -6.03 13.03
N ARG A 159 8.27 -7.20 13.69
CA ARG A 159 9.44 -7.82 14.33
C ARG A 159 10.35 -8.49 13.31
N ASP A 160 11.64 -8.59 13.64
CA ASP A 160 12.59 -9.36 12.86
C ASP A 160 12.21 -10.86 12.87
N TRP A 161 11.96 -11.40 11.69
CA TRP A 161 11.63 -12.83 11.53
C TRP A 161 12.82 -13.76 11.82
N GLY A 162 14.05 -13.24 11.77
CA GLY A 162 15.26 -14.06 11.83
C GLY A 162 15.61 -14.77 10.51
N VAL A 163 14.68 -14.82 9.56
CA VAL A 163 14.90 -15.34 8.20
C VAL A 163 15.40 -14.20 7.31
N ARG A 164 16.40 -14.48 6.47
CA ARG A 164 16.93 -13.53 5.49
C ARG A 164 16.65 -14.04 4.10
N ARG A 165 15.83 -13.30 3.38
CA ARG A 165 15.54 -13.56 1.97
C ARG A 165 16.56 -12.83 1.10
N LYS A 166 16.82 -13.36 -0.09
CA LYS A 166 17.71 -12.74 -1.09
C LYS A 166 16.89 -12.35 -2.29
N HIS A 167 17.12 -11.14 -2.80
CA HIS A 167 16.48 -10.66 -4.02
C HIS A 167 17.34 -9.55 -4.63
N PRO A 168 17.39 -9.40 -5.96
CA PRO A 168 18.16 -8.35 -6.65
C PRO A 168 17.87 -6.94 -6.18
N ILE A 169 16.66 -6.68 -5.66
CA ILE A 169 16.25 -5.37 -5.13
C ILE A 169 17.22 -4.81 -4.08
N LEU A 170 17.84 -5.65 -3.26
CA LEU A 170 18.83 -5.20 -2.27
C LEU A 170 20.11 -4.69 -2.91
N GLY A 171 20.38 -5.04 -4.17
CA GLY A 171 21.48 -4.54 -4.99
C GLY A 171 21.11 -3.33 -5.86
N ASN A 172 19.87 -2.86 -5.80
CA ASN A 172 19.42 -1.70 -6.59
C ASN A 172 20.22 -0.46 -6.18
N SER A 173 20.77 0.26 -7.17
CA SER A 173 21.58 1.48 -6.95
C SER A 173 20.77 2.61 -6.31
N GLY A 174 19.46 2.57 -6.39
CA GLY A 174 18.57 3.53 -5.71
C GLY A 174 18.80 3.64 -4.21
N TRP A 175 19.21 2.54 -3.55
CA TRP A 175 19.57 2.58 -2.12
C TRP A 175 20.82 3.42 -1.83
N GLU A 176 21.63 3.72 -2.83
CA GLU A 176 22.89 4.46 -2.66
C GLU A 176 22.80 5.93 -3.09
N THR A 177 21.64 6.37 -3.63
CA THR A 177 21.49 7.70 -4.22
C THR A 177 21.57 8.81 -3.18
N THR A 178 21.03 8.59 -1.97
CA THR A 178 21.12 9.54 -0.86
C THR A 178 21.63 8.87 0.42
N PRO A 179 22.22 9.61 1.36
CA PRO A 179 22.59 9.07 2.68
C PRO A 179 21.38 8.49 3.43
N PHE A 180 20.20 9.12 3.28
CA PHE A 180 18.96 8.66 3.89
C PHE A 180 18.55 7.27 3.35
N LEU A 181 18.47 7.10 2.03
CA LEU A 181 18.10 5.81 1.43
C LEU A 181 19.13 4.71 1.76
N ARG A 182 20.41 5.07 1.79
CA ARG A 182 21.48 4.12 2.19
C ARG A 182 21.24 3.61 3.62
N SER A 183 20.82 4.47 4.54
CA SER A 183 20.53 4.08 5.92
C SER A 183 19.37 3.07 6.05
N LEU A 184 18.44 3.05 5.10
CA LEU A 184 17.29 2.14 5.09
C LEU A 184 17.61 0.74 4.56
N LYS A 185 18.74 0.55 3.87
CA LYS A 185 19.08 -0.73 3.21
C LYS A 185 19.16 -1.91 4.19
N GLY A 186 19.69 -1.68 5.38
CA GLY A 186 19.74 -2.69 6.45
C GLY A 186 18.33 -3.11 6.90
N LEU A 187 17.45 -2.14 7.08
CA LEU A 187 16.04 -2.38 7.43
C LEU A 187 15.30 -3.11 6.29
N ALA A 188 15.54 -2.72 5.04
CA ALA A 188 14.98 -3.40 3.87
C ALA A 188 15.40 -4.88 3.84
N SER A 189 16.68 -5.18 4.10
CA SER A 189 17.17 -6.58 4.16
C SER A 189 16.48 -7.41 5.25
N ILE A 190 16.13 -6.80 6.38
CA ILE A 190 15.43 -7.49 7.48
C ILE A 190 13.96 -7.77 7.12
N GLN A 191 13.31 -6.85 6.41
CA GLN A 191 11.88 -6.93 6.14
C GLN A 191 11.52 -7.49 4.76
N LEU A 192 12.53 -7.84 3.96
CA LEU A 192 12.34 -8.41 2.63
C LEU A 192 11.59 -9.75 2.69
N GLY A 193 10.51 -9.88 1.91
CA GLY A 193 9.64 -11.06 1.87
C GLY A 193 8.74 -11.21 3.10
N THR A 194 8.51 -10.14 3.88
CA THR A 194 7.54 -10.14 4.97
C THR A 194 6.19 -9.58 4.51
N SER A 195 5.11 -10.11 5.08
CA SER A 195 3.73 -9.81 4.64
C SER A 195 3.17 -8.52 5.21
N GLY A 196 3.56 -8.13 6.43
CA GLY A 196 3.12 -6.87 6.97
C GLY A 196 2.21 -6.95 8.19
N ALA A 197 1.39 -5.93 8.36
CA ALA A 197 0.51 -5.74 9.50
C ALA A 197 -0.83 -5.11 9.05
N GLY A 198 -1.79 -5.02 9.96
CA GLY A 198 -3.08 -4.41 9.70
C GLY A 198 -3.90 -5.19 8.67
N ASN A 199 -4.34 -4.51 7.60
CA ASN A 199 -5.13 -5.11 6.52
C ASN A 199 -4.32 -5.94 5.50
N HIS A 200 -3.02 -6.17 5.75
CA HIS A 200 -2.21 -7.03 4.90
C HIS A 200 -2.53 -8.51 5.17
N PHE A 201 -2.57 -9.29 4.11
CA PHE A 201 -2.90 -10.71 4.17
C PHE A 201 -2.17 -11.54 3.11
N VAL A 202 -2.13 -12.85 3.31
CA VAL A 202 -1.81 -13.86 2.32
C VAL A 202 -2.84 -14.98 2.46
N GLU A 203 -3.47 -15.36 1.35
CA GLU A 203 -4.60 -16.28 1.40
C GLU A 203 -4.69 -17.20 0.20
N TRP A 204 -5.12 -18.43 0.46
CA TRP A 204 -5.55 -19.36 -0.53
C TRP A 204 -7.06 -19.30 -0.74
N GLY A 205 -7.48 -19.42 -1.97
CA GLY A 205 -8.90 -19.46 -2.31
C GLY A 205 -9.15 -20.07 -3.69
N GLU A 206 -10.37 -19.94 -4.12
CA GLU A 206 -10.81 -20.34 -5.45
C GLU A 206 -11.13 -19.14 -6.30
N ILE A 207 -10.65 -19.11 -7.54
CA ILE A 207 -11.04 -18.12 -8.55
C ILE A 207 -11.94 -18.78 -9.58
N ASP A 208 -13.11 -18.19 -9.81
CA ASP A 208 -14.03 -18.57 -10.88
C ASP A 208 -13.87 -17.57 -12.04
N LEU A 209 -13.26 -18.01 -13.13
CA LEU A 209 -13.04 -17.22 -14.34
C LEU A 209 -14.26 -17.36 -15.26
N VAL A 210 -14.86 -16.24 -15.62
CA VAL A 210 -16.01 -16.21 -16.56
C VAL A 210 -15.58 -15.93 -18.02
N GLN A 211 -14.31 -15.57 -18.21
CA GLN A 211 -13.68 -15.33 -19.51
C GLN A 211 -12.28 -15.96 -19.56
N PRO A 212 -11.73 -16.27 -20.74
CA PRO A 212 -10.36 -16.74 -20.87
C PRO A 212 -9.35 -15.73 -20.33
N LEU A 213 -8.29 -16.22 -19.69
CA LEU A 213 -7.18 -15.41 -19.16
C LEU A 213 -5.84 -16.08 -19.50
N GLY A 214 -5.12 -15.57 -20.50
CA GLY A 214 -3.92 -16.23 -21.02
C GLY A 214 -4.23 -17.64 -21.50
N GLU A 215 -3.58 -18.66 -20.91
CA GLU A 215 -3.81 -20.07 -21.21
C GLU A 215 -5.00 -20.69 -20.45
N LEU A 216 -5.59 -19.96 -19.49
CA LEU A 216 -6.69 -20.43 -18.67
C LEU A 216 -8.03 -20.25 -19.39
N SER A 217 -8.79 -21.31 -19.52
CA SER A 217 -10.19 -21.28 -19.97
C SER A 217 -11.13 -20.82 -18.83
N PRO A 218 -12.37 -20.40 -19.13
CA PRO A 218 -13.37 -20.20 -18.07
C PRO A 218 -13.51 -21.45 -17.20
N GLY A 219 -13.59 -21.23 -15.86
CA GLY A 219 -13.66 -22.32 -14.90
C GLY A 219 -13.09 -21.95 -13.53
N ARG A 220 -13.12 -22.93 -12.61
CA ARG A 220 -12.67 -22.76 -11.23
C ARG A 220 -11.25 -23.27 -11.04
N TYR A 221 -10.41 -22.43 -10.45
CA TYR A 221 -8.99 -22.71 -10.22
C TYR A 221 -8.58 -22.39 -8.79
N LEU A 222 -7.55 -23.07 -8.32
CA LEU A 222 -6.85 -22.68 -7.09
C LEU A 222 -6.11 -21.37 -7.33
N ALA A 223 -6.16 -20.44 -6.37
CA ALA A 223 -5.38 -19.23 -6.42
C ALA A 223 -4.81 -18.85 -5.06
N LEU A 224 -3.62 -18.25 -5.08
CA LEU A 224 -2.97 -17.58 -3.96
C LEU A 224 -3.11 -16.09 -4.18
N MET A 225 -3.54 -15.34 -3.16
CA MET A 225 -3.65 -13.89 -3.22
C MET A 225 -2.90 -13.27 -2.03
N SER A 226 -2.25 -12.14 -2.25
CA SER A 226 -1.60 -11.39 -1.19
C SER A 226 -1.84 -9.89 -1.33
N HIS A 227 -1.93 -9.22 -0.19
CA HIS A 227 -1.98 -7.77 -0.04
C HIS A 227 -0.84 -7.34 0.87
N GLY A 228 -0.03 -6.41 0.41
CA GLY A 228 1.12 -5.94 1.15
C GLY A 228 1.76 -4.71 0.51
N GLY A 229 2.74 -4.13 1.19
CA GLY A 229 3.39 -2.89 0.77
C GLY A 229 4.90 -2.90 0.98
N SER A 230 5.49 -1.70 0.95
CA SER A 230 6.94 -1.49 1.07
C SER A 230 7.46 -1.54 2.51
N ARG A 231 6.62 -1.92 3.46
CA ARG A 231 6.98 -2.11 4.86
C ARG A 231 7.55 -0.81 5.48
N LYS A 232 8.34 -0.93 6.57
CA LYS A 232 8.98 0.23 7.22
C LYS A 232 9.86 1.05 6.29
N PRO A 233 10.65 0.49 5.35
CA PRO A 233 11.40 1.33 4.41
C PRO A 233 10.53 2.33 3.65
N GLY A 234 9.37 1.92 3.12
CA GLY A 234 8.46 2.84 2.45
C GLY A 234 7.80 3.85 3.39
N LYS A 235 7.46 3.43 4.62
CA LYS A 235 6.94 4.35 5.65
C LYS A 235 7.97 5.44 5.99
N GLU A 236 9.22 5.07 6.21
CA GLU A 236 10.30 6.05 6.49
C GLU A 236 10.50 7.01 5.31
N ILE A 237 10.43 6.51 4.07
CA ILE A 237 10.47 7.35 2.85
C ILE A 237 9.30 8.35 2.85
N ALA A 238 8.07 7.88 3.10
CA ALA A 238 6.89 8.73 3.14
C ALA A 238 7.00 9.81 4.23
N ASP A 239 7.39 9.43 5.44
CA ASP A 239 7.54 10.33 6.58
C ASP A 239 8.64 11.38 6.36
N TYR A 240 9.78 10.97 5.77
CA TYR A 240 10.90 11.87 5.49
C TYR A 240 10.52 12.92 4.44
N TYR A 241 10.09 12.50 3.26
CA TYR A 241 9.79 13.44 2.17
C TYR A 241 8.50 14.24 2.39
N SER A 242 7.57 13.75 3.23
CA SER A 242 6.44 14.58 3.68
C SER A 242 6.90 15.75 4.55
N LYS A 243 7.95 15.57 5.37
CA LYS A 243 8.56 16.66 6.16
C LYS A 243 9.35 17.60 5.26
N VAL A 244 10.12 17.08 4.30
CA VAL A 244 10.81 17.90 3.30
C VAL A 244 9.80 18.76 2.55
N ALA A 245 8.74 18.18 1.99
CA ALA A 245 7.69 18.94 1.32
C ALA A 245 7.07 19.99 2.25
N ALA A 246 6.74 19.62 3.48
CA ALA A 246 6.14 20.53 4.46
C ALA A 246 7.04 21.72 4.81
N SER A 247 8.37 21.58 4.76
CA SER A 247 9.32 22.66 5.05
C SER A 247 9.31 23.79 4.02
N HIS A 248 8.77 23.55 2.82
CA HIS A 248 8.64 24.54 1.75
C HIS A 248 7.40 25.44 1.92
N PHE A 249 6.50 25.14 2.88
CA PHE A 249 5.21 25.80 3.03
C PHE A 249 4.98 26.29 4.45
N SER A 250 4.12 27.31 4.59
CA SER A 250 3.75 27.84 5.89
C SER A 250 3.10 26.79 6.79
N LYS A 251 3.28 26.93 8.11
CA LYS A 251 2.66 26.03 9.11
C LYS A 251 1.13 26.01 9.02
N SER A 252 0.52 27.16 8.65
CA SER A 252 -0.93 27.28 8.47
C SER A 252 -1.42 26.43 7.28
N PHE A 253 -0.73 26.49 6.14
CA PHE A 253 -1.02 25.67 4.97
C PHE A 253 -0.90 24.18 5.29
N ASN A 254 0.22 23.78 5.89
CA ASN A 254 0.45 22.38 6.27
C ASN A 254 -0.63 21.85 7.21
N LYS A 255 -1.01 22.62 8.24
CA LYS A 255 -2.04 22.25 9.21
C LYS A 255 -3.42 22.13 8.58
N SER A 256 -3.74 22.96 7.59
CA SER A 256 -5.06 22.99 6.96
C SER A 256 -5.24 21.92 5.88
N THR A 257 -4.14 21.53 5.21
CA THR A 257 -4.23 20.65 4.03
C THR A 257 -3.57 19.29 4.20
N ASN A 258 -2.42 19.21 4.86
CA ASN A 258 -1.48 18.07 4.79
C ASN A 258 -1.13 17.69 3.34
N MET A 259 -1.06 18.66 2.41
CA MET A 259 -0.91 18.41 0.98
C MET A 259 0.24 19.25 0.38
N ALA A 260 1.31 19.46 1.17
CA ALA A 260 2.55 20.02 0.66
C ALA A 260 3.12 19.17 -0.49
N TRP A 261 3.67 19.83 -1.50
CA TRP A 261 4.21 19.19 -2.70
C TRP A 261 5.68 19.50 -2.93
N LEU A 262 6.29 18.71 -3.78
CA LEU A 262 7.64 18.88 -4.31
C LEU A 262 7.55 19.05 -5.83
N ASP A 263 8.31 19.99 -6.40
CA ASP A 263 8.42 20.16 -7.86
C ASP A 263 9.42 19.16 -8.43
N LEU A 264 9.06 18.46 -9.48
CA LEU A 264 9.92 17.45 -10.11
C LEU A 264 11.09 18.06 -10.91
N ASN A 265 11.14 19.39 -11.07
CA ASN A 265 12.32 20.08 -11.59
C ASN A 265 13.39 20.32 -10.51
N ASP A 266 13.01 20.24 -9.21
CA ASP A 266 13.88 20.46 -8.09
C ASP A 266 14.49 19.14 -7.57
N GLU A 267 15.61 19.23 -6.87
CA GLU A 267 16.35 18.09 -6.32
C GLU A 267 15.47 17.25 -5.38
N ASP A 268 14.80 17.88 -4.43
CA ASP A 268 13.91 17.21 -3.46
C ASP A 268 12.78 16.42 -4.15
N GLY A 269 12.21 16.99 -5.22
CA GLY A 269 11.16 16.33 -6.00
C GLY A 269 11.68 15.11 -6.76
N GLN A 270 12.87 15.23 -7.37
CA GLN A 270 13.52 14.13 -8.07
C GLN A 270 13.95 13.02 -7.10
N GLU A 271 14.51 13.36 -5.94
CA GLU A 271 14.86 12.40 -4.90
C GLU A 271 13.64 11.63 -4.39
N TYR A 272 12.55 12.35 -4.05
CA TYR A 272 11.32 11.68 -3.63
C TYR A 272 10.76 10.76 -4.73
N TRP A 273 10.78 11.21 -5.98
CA TRP A 273 10.31 10.40 -7.10
C TRP A 273 11.09 9.08 -7.23
N MET A 274 12.42 9.14 -7.12
CA MET A 274 13.29 7.96 -7.11
C MET A 274 13.02 7.07 -5.89
N ALA A 275 12.92 7.66 -4.71
CA ALA A 275 12.69 6.93 -3.46
C ALA A 275 11.31 6.22 -3.45
N MET A 276 10.26 6.88 -3.93
CA MET A 276 8.92 6.31 -4.09
C MET A 276 8.93 5.10 -5.05
N ASN A 277 9.59 5.24 -6.20
CA ASN A 277 9.70 4.14 -7.16
C ASN A 277 10.51 2.96 -6.59
N LEU A 278 11.61 3.23 -5.87
CA LEU A 278 12.38 2.20 -5.15
C LEU A 278 11.51 1.45 -4.14
N ALA A 279 10.66 2.16 -3.38
CA ALA A 279 9.72 1.54 -2.44
C ALA A 279 8.66 0.68 -3.17
N CYS A 280 8.17 1.12 -4.34
CA CYS A 280 7.26 0.34 -5.18
C CYS A 280 7.92 -0.96 -5.69
N GLU A 281 9.19 -0.90 -6.11
CA GLU A 281 9.95 -2.10 -6.52
C GLU A 281 10.25 -3.02 -5.33
N PHE A 282 10.56 -2.45 -4.16
CA PHE A 282 10.76 -3.23 -2.94
C PHE A 282 9.46 -3.96 -2.51
N SER A 283 8.31 -3.30 -2.63
CA SER A 283 7.01 -3.93 -2.41
C SER A 283 6.77 -5.08 -3.39
N ARG A 284 7.11 -4.92 -4.69
CA ARG A 284 7.02 -5.99 -5.68
C ARG A 284 7.87 -7.18 -5.28
N ALA A 285 9.11 -6.95 -4.91
CA ALA A 285 10.03 -8.00 -4.44
C ALA A 285 9.50 -8.77 -3.21
N ASN A 286 8.80 -8.09 -2.29
CA ASN A 286 8.16 -8.75 -1.16
C ASN A 286 7.11 -9.77 -1.62
N HIS A 287 6.25 -9.40 -2.56
CA HIS A 287 5.21 -10.28 -3.08
C HIS A 287 5.80 -11.43 -3.92
N GLU A 288 6.76 -11.14 -4.81
CA GLU A 288 7.46 -12.16 -5.60
C GLU A 288 8.04 -13.24 -4.69
N ILE A 289 8.72 -12.87 -3.60
CA ILE A 289 9.28 -13.82 -2.63
C ILE A 289 8.19 -14.59 -1.89
N ILE A 290 7.12 -13.93 -1.44
CA ILE A 290 6.02 -14.59 -0.74
C ILE A 290 5.38 -15.63 -1.64
N HIS A 291 5.00 -15.26 -2.88
CA HIS A 291 4.37 -16.16 -3.84
C HIS A 291 5.30 -17.29 -4.25
N GLU A 292 6.59 -17.01 -4.51
CA GLU A 292 7.61 -18.03 -4.80
C GLU A 292 7.71 -19.05 -3.66
N LYS A 293 7.91 -18.59 -2.42
CA LYS A 293 8.15 -19.50 -1.28
C LYS A 293 6.91 -20.31 -0.90
N VAL A 294 5.72 -19.69 -0.93
CA VAL A 294 4.46 -20.39 -0.69
C VAL A 294 4.19 -21.43 -1.80
N SER A 295 4.47 -21.10 -3.07
CA SER A 295 4.33 -22.02 -4.21
C SER A 295 5.32 -23.17 -4.14
N GLU A 296 6.59 -22.90 -3.84
CA GLU A 296 7.63 -23.93 -3.66
C GLU A 296 7.25 -24.91 -2.55
N HIS A 297 6.72 -24.43 -1.41
CA HIS A 297 6.32 -25.25 -0.28
C HIS A 297 5.24 -26.27 -0.64
N VAL A 298 4.26 -25.86 -1.47
CA VAL A 298 3.18 -26.75 -1.93
C VAL A 298 3.53 -27.52 -3.21
N GLY A 299 4.68 -27.24 -3.83
CA GLY A 299 5.14 -27.90 -5.06
C GLY A 299 4.32 -27.53 -6.29
N LEU A 300 3.81 -26.30 -6.38
CA LEU A 300 3.00 -25.82 -7.48
C LEU A 300 3.67 -24.65 -8.21
N GLU A 301 3.47 -24.59 -9.52
CA GLU A 301 3.89 -23.46 -10.37
C GLU A 301 2.64 -22.70 -10.86
N PRO A 302 2.60 -21.37 -10.72
CA PRO A 302 1.48 -20.58 -11.22
C PRO A 302 1.48 -20.53 -12.76
N ILE A 303 0.29 -20.67 -13.36
CA ILE A 303 0.09 -20.46 -14.81
C ILE A 303 -0.05 -18.97 -15.13
N GLN A 304 -0.67 -18.22 -14.23
CA GLN A 304 -0.91 -16.78 -14.40
C GLN A 304 -0.59 -16.04 -13.12
N GLN A 305 0.06 -14.88 -13.25
CA GLN A 305 0.29 -13.94 -12.14
C GLN A 305 -0.22 -12.56 -12.53
N ILE A 306 -0.92 -11.90 -11.61
CA ILE A 306 -1.50 -10.57 -11.78
C ILE A 306 -1.08 -9.72 -10.58
N THR A 307 -0.62 -8.50 -10.84
CA THR A 307 -0.26 -7.54 -9.79
C THR A 307 -0.76 -6.15 -10.14
N ASN A 308 -1.22 -5.39 -9.14
CA ASN A 308 -1.60 -3.99 -9.30
C ASN A 308 -1.29 -3.17 -8.04
N LEU A 309 -0.67 -2.00 -8.26
CA LEU A 309 -0.41 -0.98 -7.25
C LEU A 309 -1.67 -0.18 -6.93
N HIS A 310 -1.73 0.41 -5.72
CA HIS A 310 -2.82 1.33 -5.37
C HIS A 310 -2.41 2.50 -4.44
N ASN A 311 -1.11 2.63 -4.09
CA ASN A 311 -0.54 3.78 -3.38
C ASN A 311 0.76 4.22 -4.06
N PHE A 312 0.66 5.11 -5.03
CA PHE A 312 1.81 5.59 -5.79
C PHE A 312 1.44 6.81 -6.62
N ALA A 313 2.44 7.45 -7.22
CA ALA A 313 2.24 8.44 -8.27
C ALA A 313 2.93 7.97 -9.56
N GLU A 314 2.32 8.27 -10.69
CA GLU A 314 2.89 7.97 -12.00
C GLU A 314 2.72 9.12 -12.98
N GLN A 315 3.64 9.20 -13.94
CA GLN A 315 3.54 10.14 -15.04
C GLN A 315 2.79 9.50 -16.20
N VAL A 316 1.67 10.09 -16.57
CA VAL A 316 0.80 9.58 -17.65
C VAL A 316 0.42 10.68 -18.62
N THR A 317 -0.03 10.28 -19.81
CA THR A 317 -0.67 11.18 -20.78
C THR A 317 -2.12 10.76 -20.92
N ILE A 318 -3.05 11.63 -20.52
CA ILE A 318 -4.50 11.44 -20.62
C ILE A 318 -5.08 12.63 -21.40
N GLY A 319 -5.90 12.35 -22.40
CA GLY A 319 -6.47 13.40 -23.26
C GLY A 319 -5.41 14.28 -23.96
N GLY A 320 -4.23 13.73 -24.23
CA GLY A 320 -3.11 14.46 -24.82
C GLY A 320 -2.32 15.34 -23.85
N ARG A 321 -2.69 15.41 -22.56
CA ARG A 321 -2.00 16.19 -21.53
C ARG A 321 -1.14 15.27 -20.67
N ARG A 322 0.15 15.59 -20.51
CA ARG A 322 1.08 14.95 -19.57
C ARG A 322 0.78 15.44 -18.16
N MET A 323 0.69 14.53 -17.20
CA MET A 323 0.37 14.85 -15.81
C MET A 323 0.94 13.80 -14.84
N ILE A 324 1.07 14.18 -13.58
CA ILE A 324 1.42 13.30 -12.48
C ILE A 324 0.12 12.90 -11.79
N VAL A 325 -0.26 11.63 -11.90
CA VAL A 325 -1.46 11.08 -11.26
C VAL A 325 -1.08 10.36 -9.98
N HIS A 326 -1.57 10.88 -8.86
CA HIS A 326 -1.45 10.28 -7.54
C HIS A 326 -2.66 9.37 -7.29
N ARG A 327 -2.40 8.15 -6.86
CA ARG A 327 -3.44 7.21 -6.39
C ARG A 327 -3.18 6.83 -4.95
N LYS A 328 -4.17 7.04 -4.10
CA LYS A 328 -4.14 6.67 -2.70
C LYS A 328 -5.33 5.79 -2.39
N GLY A 329 -5.10 4.47 -2.31
CA GLY A 329 -6.18 3.51 -2.25
C GLY A 329 -7.04 3.53 -3.52
N ALA A 330 -6.41 3.65 -4.67
CA ALA A 330 -7.06 3.54 -5.98
C ALA A 330 -6.15 2.78 -6.94
N THR A 331 -6.70 1.85 -7.73
CA THR A 331 -5.92 1.03 -8.66
C THR A 331 -5.96 1.60 -10.07
N PRO A 332 -4.90 1.45 -10.87
CA PRO A 332 -4.95 1.73 -12.29
C PRO A 332 -6.01 0.86 -12.99
N ALA A 333 -6.80 1.48 -13.85
CA ALA A 333 -7.87 0.85 -14.62
C ALA A 333 -7.84 1.31 -16.09
N GLY A 334 -6.64 1.42 -16.67
CA GLY A 334 -6.46 1.69 -18.09
C GLY A 334 -7.15 0.63 -18.95
N LYS A 335 -7.41 0.93 -20.22
CA LYS A 335 -8.12 0.00 -21.11
C LYS A 335 -7.41 -1.35 -21.21
N ASN A 336 -8.14 -2.43 -20.91
CA ASN A 336 -7.65 -3.81 -20.86
C ASN A 336 -6.53 -4.06 -19.81
N GLN A 337 -6.34 -3.15 -18.88
CA GLN A 337 -5.41 -3.35 -17.77
C GLN A 337 -6.01 -4.31 -16.73
N LEU A 338 -5.28 -5.38 -16.40
CA LEU A 338 -5.67 -6.31 -15.36
C LEU A 338 -5.49 -5.68 -13.98
N GLY A 339 -6.42 -5.99 -13.08
CA GLY A 339 -6.37 -5.60 -11.68
C GLY A 339 -7.14 -6.55 -10.79
N VAL A 340 -6.78 -6.56 -9.51
CA VAL A 340 -7.45 -7.30 -8.44
C VAL A 340 -8.02 -6.29 -7.45
N ILE A 341 -9.31 -6.39 -7.14
CA ILE A 341 -10.04 -5.54 -6.21
C ILE A 341 -10.59 -6.42 -5.08
N PRO A 342 -9.91 -6.46 -3.90
CA PRO A 342 -10.31 -7.33 -2.80
C PRO A 342 -11.50 -6.79 -2.01
N GLY A 343 -12.29 -7.72 -1.45
CA GLY A 343 -13.29 -7.44 -0.43
C GLY A 343 -12.68 -7.36 0.96
N SER A 344 -13.04 -8.33 1.80
CA SER A 344 -12.47 -8.53 3.14
C SER A 344 -11.92 -9.95 3.27
N MET A 345 -11.43 -10.31 4.46
CA MET A 345 -10.93 -11.68 4.75
C MET A 345 -11.95 -12.80 4.46
N ALA A 346 -13.24 -12.48 4.29
CA ALA A 346 -14.29 -13.46 4.00
C ALA A 346 -15.21 -13.04 2.83
N ASP A 347 -15.02 -11.84 2.31
CA ASP A 347 -15.75 -11.36 1.14
C ASP A 347 -14.93 -11.59 -0.13
N PRO A 348 -15.59 -11.74 -1.29
CA PRO A 348 -14.89 -12.02 -2.54
C PRO A 348 -13.94 -10.90 -2.95
N ALA A 349 -12.93 -11.25 -3.75
CA ALA A 349 -12.19 -10.31 -4.58
C ALA A 349 -12.60 -10.45 -6.04
N TYR A 350 -12.45 -9.37 -6.80
CA TYR A 350 -12.74 -9.35 -8.22
C TYR A 350 -11.46 -9.22 -9.05
N LEU A 351 -11.28 -10.11 -10.02
CA LEU A 351 -10.33 -9.93 -11.10
C LEU A 351 -11.03 -9.17 -12.22
N VAL A 352 -10.42 -8.08 -12.67
CA VAL A 352 -11.07 -7.14 -13.58
C VAL A 352 -10.16 -6.73 -14.73
N TYR A 353 -10.77 -6.30 -15.85
CA TYR A 353 -10.15 -5.43 -16.83
C TYR A 353 -10.60 -3.99 -16.62
N GLY A 354 -9.67 -3.06 -16.64
CA GLY A 354 -9.96 -1.63 -16.69
C GLY A 354 -10.59 -1.24 -18.03
N LEU A 355 -11.48 -0.27 -18.01
CA LEU A 355 -12.19 0.25 -19.20
C LEU A 355 -11.55 1.50 -19.79
N GLY A 356 -10.55 2.09 -19.10
CA GLY A 356 -9.80 3.25 -19.60
C GLY A 356 -10.63 4.53 -19.62
N VAL A 357 -11.37 4.79 -18.53
CA VAL A 357 -12.21 5.99 -18.42
C VAL A 357 -11.36 7.18 -18.01
N GLU A 358 -11.17 8.14 -18.91
CA GLU A 358 -10.34 9.32 -18.67
C GLU A 358 -10.86 10.19 -17.51
N ALA A 359 -12.17 10.26 -17.30
CA ALA A 359 -12.80 11.01 -16.22
C ALA A 359 -12.37 10.53 -14.84
N SER A 360 -12.08 9.22 -14.66
CA SER A 360 -11.53 8.65 -13.44
C SER A 360 -9.99 8.70 -13.39
N LEU A 361 -9.34 9.37 -14.35
CA LEU A 361 -7.90 9.32 -14.56
C LEU A 361 -7.41 7.86 -14.72
N ASN A 362 -8.18 7.06 -15.47
CA ASN A 362 -7.94 5.64 -15.68
C ASN A 362 -7.74 4.88 -14.35
N SER A 363 -8.62 5.11 -13.39
CA SER A 363 -8.54 4.55 -12.04
C SER A 363 -9.86 3.93 -11.59
N ALA A 364 -9.77 3.00 -10.64
CA ALA A 364 -10.91 2.33 -10.00
C ALA A 364 -10.62 2.13 -8.50
N SER A 365 -11.58 1.65 -7.73
CA SER A 365 -11.39 1.27 -6.32
C SER A 365 -10.24 0.28 -6.15
N HIS A 366 -9.52 0.40 -5.04
CA HIS A 366 -8.49 -0.58 -4.69
C HIS A 366 -9.04 -1.79 -3.94
N GLY A 367 -10.24 -1.68 -3.36
CA GLY A 367 -10.88 -2.71 -2.56
C GLY A 367 -12.29 -2.32 -2.13
N ALA A 368 -12.81 -2.96 -1.07
CA ALA A 368 -14.12 -2.64 -0.52
C ALA A 368 -14.16 -1.26 0.17
N GLY A 369 -13.05 -0.82 0.75
CA GLY A 369 -13.00 0.36 1.61
C GLY A 369 -13.67 0.15 2.96
N ARG A 370 -13.26 0.92 3.97
CA ARG A 370 -13.80 0.78 5.32
C ARG A 370 -15.16 1.46 5.48
N ALA A 371 -16.07 0.78 6.17
CA ALA A 371 -17.36 1.34 6.61
C ALA A 371 -17.25 1.99 7.99
N MET A 372 -16.25 1.58 8.81
CA MET A 372 -16.01 2.12 10.15
C MET A 372 -14.51 2.20 10.47
N SER A 373 -14.16 3.05 11.44
CA SER A 373 -12.77 3.16 11.92
C SER A 373 -12.31 1.89 12.64
N ARG A 374 -10.96 1.69 12.74
CA ARG A 374 -10.38 0.58 13.50
C ARG A 374 -10.84 0.55 14.95
N SER A 375 -10.84 1.70 15.62
CA SER A 375 -11.30 1.82 17.00
C SER A 375 -12.79 1.50 17.16
N GLN A 376 -13.62 1.91 16.22
CA GLN A 376 -15.04 1.57 16.22
C GLN A 376 -15.25 0.07 16.01
N ALA A 377 -14.56 -0.54 15.06
CA ALA A 377 -14.64 -1.98 14.81
C ALA A 377 -14.27 -2.78 16.06
N LYS A 378 -13.14 -2.46 16.72
CA LYS A 378 -12.74 -3.09 17.99
C LYS A 378 -13.77 -2.93 19.12
N ALA A 379 -14.48 -1.79 19.16
CA ALA A 379 -15.47 -1.51 20.19
C ALA A 379 -16.83 -2.17 19.95
N THR A 380 -17.17 -2.48 18.68
CA THR A 380 -18.55 -2.89 18.32
C THR A 380 -18.67 -4.30 17.77
N ILE A 381 -17.59 -4.85 17.18
CA ILE A 381 -17.61 -6.20 16.60
C ILE A 381 -17.23 -7.22 17.69
N ARG A 382 -18.09 -8.22 17.87
CA ARG A 382 -17.80 -9.33 18.79
C ARG A 382 -17.04 -10.45 18.06
N PRO A 383 -16.09 -11.13 18.73
CA PRO A 383 -15.36 -12.25 18.13
C PRO A 383 -16.29 -13.35 17.59
N GLU A 384 -17.40 -13.62 18.29
CA GLU A 384 -18.38 -14.64 17.90
C GLU A 384 -19.10 -14.27 16.60
N ASP A 385 -19.40 -12.99 16.38
CA ASP A 385 -20.05 -12.51 15.14
C ASP A 385 -19.09 -12.63 13.95
N MET A 386 -17.82 -12.28 14.16
CA MET A 386 -16.77 -12.46 13.16
C MET A 386 -16.62 -13.95 12.82
N GLN A 387 -16.52 -14.84 13.82
CA GLN A 387 -16.36 -16.27 13.58
C GLN A 387 -17.57 -16.85 12.83
N ALA A 388 -18.79 -16.48 13.22
CA ALA A 388 -20.01 -16.91 12.53
C ALA A 388 -20.03 -16.48 11.06
N TYR A 389 -19.53 -15.28 10.76
CA TYR A 389 -19.42 -14.79 9.38
C TYR A 389 -18.38 -15.57 8.57
N LEU A 390 -17.22 -15.89 9.18
CA LEU A 390 -16.18 -16.72 8.56
C LEU A 390 -16.72 -18.11 8.27
N ASP A 391 -17.40 -18.74 9.22
CA ASP A 391 -17.97 -20.08 9.08
C ASP A 391 -19.03 -20.13 7.96
N LEU A 392 -19.90 -19.10 7.89
CA LEU A 392 -20.91 -18.97 6.84
C LEU A 392 -20.28 -18.91 5.43
N ASN A 393 -19.12 -18.28 5.30
CA ASN A 393 -18.41 -18.12 4.03
C ASN A 393 -17.35 -19.23 3.79
N GLU A 394 -17.31 -20.26 4.64
CA GLU A 394 -16.35 -21.37 4.58
C GLU A 394 -14.87 -20.93 4.62
N VAL A 395 -14.57 -19.85 5.38
CA VAL A 395 -13.22 -19.32 5.52
C VAL A 395 -12.60 -19.78 6.83
N LYS A 396 -11.35 -20.21 6.77
CA LYS A 396 -10.54 -20.58 7.94
C LYS A 396 -9.39 -19.60 8.11
N LEU A 397 -9.29 -19.01 9.30
CA LEU A 397 -8.11 -18.21 9.65
C LEU A 397 -6.92 -19.09 10.03
N VAL A 398 -5.75 -18.69 9.58
CA VAL A 398 -4.46 -19.22 10.01
C VAL A 398 -3.89 -18.23 11.05
N GLY A 399 -4.12 -18.54 12.33
CA GLY A 399 -3.88 -17.62 13.44
C GLY A 399 -5.20 -17.09 14.01
N THR A 400 -5.14 -15.96 14.73
CA THR A 400 -6.29 -15.42 15.46
C THR A 400 -7.10 -14.35 14.71
N GLY A 401 -6.51 -13.70 13.70
CA GLY A 401 -7.10 -12.52 13.05
C GLY A 401 -7.23 -11.32 13.99
N ALA A 402 -7.50 -10.15 13.44
CA ALA A 402 -7.70 -8.91 14.20
C ALA A 402 -9.14 -8.41 14.01
N LEU A 403 -9.84 -8.05 15.09
CA LEU A 403 -11.24 -7.58 15.05
C LEU A 403 -11.40 -6.28 14.24
N ASP A 404 -10.39 -5.43 14.22
CA ASP A 404 -10.42 -4.22 13.42
C ASP A 404 -10.39 -4.46 11.91
N GLU A 405 -10.04 -5.69 11.48
CA GLU A 405 -10.07 -6.14 10.09
C GLU A 405 -11.20 -7.14 9.80
N ALA A 406 -12.14 -7.31 10.75
CA ALA A 406 -13.30 -8.18 10.55
C ALA A 406 -14.14 -7.72 9.33
N PRO A 407 -14.79 -8.66 8.60
CA PRO A 407 -15.57 -8.34 7.39
C PRO A 407 -16.57 -7.19 7.57
N MET A 408 -17.22 -7.13 8.74
CA MET A 408 -18.20 -6.10 9.07
C MET A 408 -17.63 -4.67 9.19
N ALA A 409 -16.30 -4.53 9.23
CA ALA A 409 -15.63 -3.23 9.23
C ALA A 409 -15.53 -2.59 7.83
N TYR A 410 -15.89 -3.34 6.79
CA TYR A 410 -15.77 -2.96 5.38
C TYR A 410 -17.14 -2.71 4.74
N LYS A 411 -17.14 -1.95 3.63
CA LYS A 411 -18.31 -1.84 2.75
C LYS A 411 -18.53 -3.18 2.03
N ASN A 412 -19.76 -3.41 1.59
CA ASN A 412 -20.05 -4.56 0.74
C ASN A 412 -19.35 -4.39 -0.61
N ILE A 413 -18.50 -5.35 -0.98
CA ILE A 413 -17.71 -5.28 -2.21
C ILE A 413 -18.57 -5.33 -3.47
N ASP A 414 -19.70 -6.06 -3.45
CA ASP A 414 -20.61 -6.15 -4.59
C ASP A 414 -21.29 -4.80 -4.86
N ASP A 415 -21.57 -4.02 -3.81
CA ASP A 415 -22.09 -2.65 -3.93
C ASP A 415 -21.01 -1.73 -4.53
N VAL A 416 -19.76 -1.81 -4.04
CA VAL A 416 -18.63 -1.04 -4.59
C VAL A 416 -18.41 -1.36 -6.07
N MET A 417 -18.46 -2.63 -6.44
CA MET A 417 -18.32 -3.05 -7.84
C MET A 417 -19.46 -2.56 -8.72
N ARG A 418 -20.68 -2.51 -8.21
CA ARG A 418 -21.84 -1.98 -8.95
C ARG A 418 -21.72 -0.49 -9.21
N GLU A 419 -21.24 0.27 -8.23
CA GLU A 419 -21.07 1.72 -8.32
C GLU A 419 -19.95 2.15 -9.30
N GLN A 420 -19.10 1.21 -9.74
CA GLN A 420 -18.00 1.42 -10.70
C GLN A 420 -18.08 0.50 -11.92
N ALA A 421 -19.27 0.05 -12.30
CA ALA A 421 -19.46 -0.86 -13.43
C ALA A 421 -19.05 -0.24 -14.79
N ASP A 422 -18.92 1.09 -14.86
CA ASP A 422 -18.40 1.84 -15.98
C ASP A 422 -16.86 2.01 -15.98
N LEU A 423 -16.18 1.68 -14.88
CA LEU A 423 -14.71 1.80 -14.73
C LEU A 423 -13.99 0.48 -14.98
N VAL A 424 -14.60 -0.64 -14.62
CA VAL A 424 -13.99 -1.97 -14.69
C VAL A 424 -14.99 -3.03 -15.13
N MET A 425 -14.49 -4.05 -15.82
CA MET A 425 -15.23 -5.24 -16.24
C MET A 425 -14.75 -6.45 -15.46
N PRO A 426 -15.55 -7.06 -14.57
CA PRO A 426 -15.19 -8.29 -13.88
C PRO A 426 -15.03 -9.46 -14.87
N ILE A 427 -13.93 -10.21 -14.73
CA ILE A 427 -13.62 -11.39 -15.53
C ILE A 427 -13.42 -12.63 -14.65
N GLY A 428 -13.33 -12.45 -13.32
CA GLY A 428 -13.24 -13.53 -12.36
C GLY A 428 -13.63 -13.06 -10.96
N ARG A 429 -14.09 -14.01 -10.15
CA ARG A 429 -14.46 -13.80 -8.74
C ARG A 429 -13.68 -14.77 -7.88
N PHE A 430 -12.84 -14.23 -7.00
CA PHE A 430 -12.06 -15.01 -6.05
C PHE A 430 -12.82 -15.11 -4.73
N LEU A 431 -12.87 -16.31 -4.15
CA LEU A 431 -13.46 -16.58 -2.84
C LEU A 431 -12.34 -17.05 -1.89
N PRO A 432 -12.04 -16.30 -0.82
CA PRO A 432 -11.06 -16.73 0.18
C PRO A 432 -11.52 -18.01 0.89
N ARG A 433 -10.56 -18.88 1.23
CA ARG A 433 -10.84 -20.15 1.94
C ARG A 433 -9.90 -20.35 3.12
N LEU A 434 -8.64 -19.94 3.00
CA LEU A 434 -7.64 -20.11 4.02
C LEU A 434 -6.81 -18.81 4.10
N VAL A 435 -7.04 -17.99 5.12
CA VAL A 435 -6.53 -16.64 5.24
C VAL A 435 -5.54 -16.54 6.37
N ARG A 436 -4.38 -15.94 6.12
CA ARG A 436 -3.43 -15.54 7.14
C ARG A 436 -3.22 -14.03 7.09
N MET A 437 -3.37 -13.41 8.26
CA MET A 437 -3.08 -12.00 8.49
C MET A 437 -2.57 -11.81 9.92
N GLU A 438 -2.18 -10.61 10.30
CA GLU A 438 -1.71 -10.34 11.64
C GLU A 438 -2.82 -10.59 12.68
N GLY A 439 -2.53 -11.41 13.69
CA GLY A 439 -3.49 -11.79 14.72
C GLY A 439 -3.35 -11.04 16.04
N LYS A 440 -2.40 -10.10 16.13
CA LYS A 440 -2.22 -9.23 17.30
C LYS A 440 -2.37 -7.79 16.89
N GLU A 441 -2.97 -6.99 17.77
CA GLU A 441 -2.96 -5.55 17.64
C GLU A 441 -1.54 -5.07 17.38
N SER A 442 -1.31 -4.43 16.22
CA SER A 442 -0.06 -3.76 15.97
C SER A 442 0.01 -2.58 16.95
N ASP A 443 0.96 -2.59 17.85
CA ASP A 443 1.44 -1.38 18.52
C ASP A 443 2.19 -0.55 17.45
N ASP A 444 1.45 0.14 16.57
CA ASP A 444 1.96 1.16 15.67
C ASP A 444 1.82 2.56 16.26
#